data_84e406b0ed00030a4142bd19f545f207
#
_entry.id   84e406b0ed00030a4142bd19f545f207
#
_cell.length_a   1.000
_cell.length_b   1.000
_cell.length_c   1.000
_cell.angle_alpha   90.00
_cell.angle_beta   90.00
_cell.angle_gamma   90.00
#
_symmetry.space_group_name_H-M   'P 1'
#
loop_
_entity.id
_entity.type
_entity.pdbx_description
1 polymer ?
#
loop_
_entity_poly.entity_id
_entity_poly.type
_entity_poly.pdbx_seq_one_letter_code
_entity_poly.pdbx_strand_id
1 'polypeptide(L)'
;MGDHRCIFHVFCQVKRYTTSRPNTQAGVELYSLAKNLLKIENKQEAGRWIEHFMTWIKRHQVFLDEMTIDEHGNKRPNHERLLKAERSLLKLIRENTLFTYLDEAMHSFSAPSMNNRIEGRVNARLREMLRNHRGLSIERRIKAVYWWCYMHSPKPLPLSEIIKVMPTDQSITAIYQRMNEKHRLEKTLSIWGDAIVWSDLHKMDK
;
A
#
# COMPACT_ATOMS: atom_id res chain seq x y z
N MET A 1 -0.24 -15.00 -3.42
CA MET A 1 -0.25 -14.26 -2.14
C MET A 1 -0.93 -12.93 -2.42
N GLY A 2 -2.17 -12.75 -1.99
CA GLY A 2 -2.99 -11.57 -2.35
C GLY A 2 -2.42 -10.31 -1.72
N ASP A 3 -2.38 -9.24 -2.50
CA ASP A 3 -1.86 -7.93 -2.10
C ASP A 3 -2.85 -7.32 -1.09
N HIS A 4 -2.53 -7.40 0.20
CA HIS A 4 -3.36 -6.83 1.26
C HIS A 4 -3.25 -5.30 1.25
N ARG A 5 -4.33 -4.62 0.89
CA ARG A 5 -4.39 -3.15 0.89
C ARG A 5 -4.86 -2.62 2.23
N CYS A 6 -4.07 -1.75 2.83
CA CYS A 6 -4.45 -1.03 4.05
C CYS A 6 -5.59 -0.04 3.76
N ILE A 7 -6.73 -0.20 4.41
CA ILE A 7 -7.91 0.67 4.24
C ILE A 7 -7.61 2.14 4.52
N PHE A 8 -6.73 2.42 5.48
CA PHE A 8 -6.32 3.79 5.76
C PHE A 8 -5.60 4.45 4.57
N HIS A 9 -4.77 3.70 3.84
CA HIS A 9 -4.12 4.22 2.63
C HIS A 9 -5.12 4.47 1.51
N VAL A 10 -6.14 3.63 1.37
CA VAL A 10 -7.23 3.85 0.42
C VAL A 10 -7.98 5.13 0.76
N PHE A 11 -8.35 5.31 2.04
CA PHE A 11 -8.94 6.57 2.52
C PHE A 11 -8.04 7.77 2.21
N CYS A 12 -6.74 7.70 2.54
CA CYS A 12 -5.80 8.79 2.28
C CYS A 12 -5.68 9.10 0.78
N GLN A 13 -5.73 8.09 -0.08
CA GLN A 13 -5.72 8.27 -1.53
C GLN A 13 -6.98 9.00 -2.01
N VAL A 14 -8.18 8.59 -1.58
CA VAL A 14 -9.42 9.29 -1.91
C VAL A 14 -9.40 10.71 -1.38
N LYS A 15 -8.98 10.92 -0.12
CA LYS A 15 -8.83 12.25 0.48
C LYS A 15 -7.88 13.15 -0.32
N ARG A 16 -6.83 12.61 -0.92
CA ARG A 16 -5.92 13.39 -1.80
C ARG A 16 -6.65 13.90 -3.05
N TYR A 17 -7.58 13.12 -3.59
CA TYR A 17 -8.35 13.49 -4.76
C TYR A 17 -9.53 14.42 -4.42
N THR A 18 -10.27 14.15 -3.34
CA THR A 18 -11.43 14.96 -2.94
C THR A 18 -11.06 16.21 -2.15
N THR A 19 -9.84 16.25 -1.55
CA THR A 19 -9.42 17.20 -0.49
C THR A 19 -10.10 16.95 0.86
N SER A 20 -9.73 17.71 1.90
CA SER A 20 -10.38 17.62 3.22
C SER A 20 -11.68 18.42 3.27
N ARG A 21 -11.87 19.36 2.35
CA ARG A 21 -13.04 20.24 2.22
C ARG A 21 -13.44 20.29 0.74
N PRO A 22 -14.16 19.27 0.24
CA PRO A 22 -14.59 19.24 -1.15
C PRO A 22 -15.59 20.37 -1.44
N ASN A 23 -15.48 20.98 -2.60
CA ASN A 23 -16.36 22.09 -3.02
C ASN A 23 -17.57 21.63 -3.84
N THR A 24 -17.63 20.36 -4.22
CA THR A 24 -18.73 19.80 -5.01
C THR A 24 -19.52 18.79 -4.20
N GLN A 25 -20.81 18.65 -4.46
CA GLN A 25 -21.66 17.67 -3.79
C GLN A 25 -21.12 16.24 -3.99
N ALA A 26 -20.74 15.90 -5.22
CA ALA A 26 -20.12 14.60 -5.53
C ALA A 26 -18.84 14.35 -4.71
N GLY A 27 -18.01 15.37 -4.55
CA GLY A 27 -16.79 15.28 -3.74
C GLY A 27 -17.09 15.11 -2.24
N VAL A 28 -18.08 15.82 -1.70
CA VAL A 28 -18.49 15.69 -0.28
C VAL A 28 -19.00 14.29 0.00
N GLU A 29 -19.87 13.77 -0.86
CA GLU A 29 -20.43 12.42 -0.71
C GLU A 29 -19.34 11.35 -0.84
N LEU A 30 -18.45 11.45 -1.83
CA LEU A 30 -17.34 10.51 -2.00
C LEU A 30 -16.36 10.53 -0.80
N TYR A 31 -16.07 11.71 -0.28
CA TYR A 31 -15.25 11.85 0.92
C TYR A 31 -15.92 11.22 2.16
N SER A 32 -17.24 11.35 2.29
CA SER A 32 -18.02 10.70 3.35
C SER A 32 -17.99 9.17 3.20
N LEU A 33 -18.19 8.66 1.99
CA LEU A 33 -18.05 7.22 1.69
C LEU A 33 -16.65 6.71 2.05
N ALA A 34 -15.59 7.44 1.71
CA ALA A 34 -14.22 7.08 2.05
C ALA A 34 -13.97 7.06 3.58
N LYS A 35 -14.58 7.97 4.35
CA LYS A 35 -14.54 7.91 5.82
C LYS A 35 -15.22 6.68 6.38
N ASN A 36 -16.33 6.26 5.77
CA ASN A 36 -17.08 5.09 6.21
C ASN A 36 -16.30 3.79 5.97
N LEU A 37 -15.37 3.74 4.99
CA LEU A 37 -14.45 2.59 4.83
C LEU A 37 -13.71 2.23 6.12
N LEU A 38 -13.33 3.24 6.91
CA LEU A 38 -12.55 3.06 8.14
C LEU A 38 -13.35 2.37 9.27
N LYS A 39 -14.67 2.24 9.11
CA LYS A 39 -15.59 1.71 10.12
C LYS A 39 -16.15 0.34 9.77
N ILE A 40 -15.77 -0.22 8.61
CA ILE A 40 -16.30 -1.50 8.14
C ILE A 40 -15.61 -2.64 8.90
N GLU A 41 -16.40 -3.46 9.58
CA GLU A 41 -15.91 -4.54 10.43
C GLU A 41 -16.33 -5.93 9.92
N ASN A 42 -17.31 -6.03 9.01
CA ASN A 42 -17.82 -7.31 8.51
C ASN A 42 -18.19 -7.26 7.02
N LYS A 43 -18.37 -8.45 6.43
CA LYS A 43 -18.69 -8.61 5.00
C LYS A 43 -20.04 -7.98 4.61
N GLN A 44 -21.02 -7.98 5.52
CA GLN A 44 -22.33 -7.39 5.24
C GLN A 44 -22.24 -5.85 5.12
N GLU A 45 -21.47 -5.22 5.99
CA GLU A 45 -21.19 -3.78 5.90
C GLU A 45 -20.39 -3.43 4.65
N ALA A 46 -19.42 -4.28 4.27
CA ALA A 46 -18.67 -4.12 3.03
C ALA A 46 -19.59 -4.17 1.80
N GLY A 47 -20.54 -5.12 1.76
CA GLY A 47 -21.55 -5.20 0.70
C GLY A 47 -22.39 -3.93 0.59
N ARG A 48 -22.94 -3.45 1.72
CA ARG A 48 -23.72 -2.19 1.76
C ARG A 48 -22.89 -0.99 1.32
N TRP A 49 -21.63 -0.94 1.71
CA TRP A 49 -20.75 0.13 1.27
C TRP A 49 -20.53 0.12 -0.25
N ILE A 50 -20.32 -1.06 -0.85
CA ILE A 50 -20.21 -1.20 -2.32
C ILE A 50 -21.49 -0.70 -3.01
N GLU A 51 -22.68 -1.08 -2.50
CA GLU A 51 -23.98 -0.62 -3.05
C GLU A 51 -24.12 0.90 -2.99
N HIS A 52 -23.75 1.52 -1.86
CA HIS A 52 -23.75 2.98 -1.73
C HIS A 52 -22.77 3.65 -2.69
N PHE A 53 -21.58 3.08 -2.87
CA PHE A 53 -20.60 3.60 -3.83
C PHE A 53 -21.10 3.48 -5.28
N MET A 54 -21.69 2.35 -5.66
CA MET A 54 -22.28 2.18 -6.99
C MET A 54 -23.47 3.13 -7.23
N THR A 55 -24.25 3.39 -6.19
CA THR A 55 -25.34 4.37 -6.24
C THR A 55 -24.79 5.79 -6.41
N TRP A 56 -23.69 6.12 -5.73
CA TRP A 56 -23.00 7.40 -5.90
C TRP A 56 -22.52 7.60 -7.35
N ILE A 57 -21.90 6.57 -7.96
CA ILE A 57 -21.47 6.62 -9.37
C ILE A 57 -22.67 6.95 -10.27
N LYS A 58 -23.75 6.17 -10.16
CA LYS A 58 -24.96 6.37 -10.98
C LYS A 58 -25.56 7.78 -10.83
N ARG A 59 -25.61 8.30 -9.59
CA ARG A 59 -26.16 9.62 -9.29
C ARG A 59 -25.35 10.74 -9.91
N HIS A 60 -24.03 10.61 -9.90
CA HIS A 60 -23.12 11.67 -10.35
C HIS A 60 -22.54 11.44 -11.75
N GLN A 61 -23.00 10.42 -12.49
CA GLN A 61 -22.48 10.07 -13.81
C GLN A 61 -22.42 11.28 -14.74
N VAL A 62 -23.53 11.99 -14.91
CA VAL A 62 -23.63 13.15 -15.81
C VAL A 62 -22.63 14.24 -15.43
N PHE A 63 -22.49 14.52 -14.14
CA PHE A 63 -21.54 15.50 -13.62
C PHE A 63 -20.08 15.05 -13.86
N LEU A 64 -19.79 13.78 -13.63
CA LEU A 64 -18.44 13.24 -13.82
C LEU A 64 -18.02 13.19 -15.30
N ASP A 65 -18.97 13.03 -16.21
CA ASP A 65 -18.75 12.98 -17.65
C ASP A 65 -18.59 14.36 -18.31
N GLU A 66 -18.71 15.45 -17.55
CA GLU A 66 -18.50 16.80 -18.06
C GLU A 66 -17.09 16.99 -18.59
N MET A 67 -17.00 17.56 -19.80
CA MET A 67 -15.75 17.80 -20.51
C MET A 67 -15.56 19.27 -20.82
N THR A 68 -14.34 19.75 -20.71
CA THR A 68 -13.91 21.05 -21.22
C THR A 68 -13.01 20.86 -22.42
N ILE A 69 -13.13 21.76 -23.40
CA ILE A 69 -12.21 21.80 -24.57
C ILE A 69 -11.14 22.85 -24.25
N ASP A 70 -9.87 22.46 -24.29
CA ASP A 70 -8.75 23.38 -24.09
C ASP A 70 -8.51 24.25 -25.33
N GLU A 71 -7.59 25.23 -25.21
CA GLU A 71 -7.24 26.16 -26.27
C GLU A 71 -6.68 25.47 -27.53
N HIS A 72 -6.25 24.21 -27.41
CA HIS A 72 -5.73 23.38 -28.49
C HIS A 72 -6.78 22.40 -29.07
N GLY A 73 -8.06 22.51 -28.62
CA GLY A 73 -9.14 21.63 -29.08
C GLY A 73 -9.18 20.24 -28.42
N ASN A 74 -8.35 19.96 -27.41
CA ASN A 74 -8.35 18.70 -26.70
C ASN A 74 -9.45 18.64 -25.65
N LYS A 75 -10.19 17.56 -25.60
CA LYS A 75 -11.21 17.30 -24.57
C LYS A 75 -10.55 16.83 -23.28
N ARG A 76 -10.85 17.50 -22.19
CA ARG A 76 -10.37 17.12 -20.83
C ARG A 76 -11.57 17.01 -19.88
N PRO A 77 -11.58 15.98 -18.99
CA PRO A 77 -12.63 15.87 -17.98
C PRO A 77 -12.53 17.02 -16.98
N ASN A 78 -13.66 17.68 -16.68
CA ASN A 78 -13.72 18.74 -15.68
C ASN A 78 -13.41 18.22 -14.28
N HIS A 79 -13.80 16.97 -14.02
CA HIS A 79 -13.75 16.35 -12.70
C HIS A 79 -12.70 15.22 -12.63
N GLU A 80 -11.55 15.40 -13.31
CA GLU A 80 -10.50 14.40 -13.44
C GLU A 80 -10.07 13.77 -12.10
N ARG A 81 -10.01 14.57 -11.03
CA ARG A 81 -9.63 14.09 -9.71
C ARG A 81 -10.66 13.12 -9.13
N LEU A 82 -11.96 13.43 -9.24
CA LEU A 82 -13.03 12.55 -8.79
C LEU A 82 -13.07 11.26 -9.61
N LEU A 83 -12.89 11.35 -10.94
CA LEU A 83 -12.76 10.18 -11.83
C LEU A 83 -11.56 9.30 -11.47
N LYS A 84 -10.43 9.88 -11.07
CA LYS A 84 -9.27 9.12 -10.58
C LYS A 84 -9.59 8.37 -9.28
N ALA A 85 -10.33 9.01 -8.37
CA ALA A 85 -10.75 8.36 -7.13
C ALA A 85 -11.72 7.20 -7.40
N GLU A 86 -12.73 7.44 -8.24
CA GLU A 86 -13.70 6.43 -8.68
C GLU A 86 -13.02 5.22 -9.30
N ARG A 87 -12.19 5.43 -10.33
CA ARG A 87 -11.45 4.36 -11.03
C ARG A 87 -10.55 3.56 -10.08
N SER A 88 -9.91 4.25 -9.13
CA SER A 88 -9.07 3.59 -8.13
C SER A 88 -9.89 2.67 -7.22
N LEU A 89 -11.05 3.12 -6.73
CA LEU A 89 -11.94 2.31 -5.90
C LEU A 89 -12.56 1.15 -6.69
N LEU A 90 -13.05 1.41 -7.91
CA LEU A 90 -13.57 0.36 -8.80
C LEU A 90 -12.54 -0.73 -9.08
N LYS A 91 -11.28 -0.34 -9.30
CA LYS A 91 -10.19 -1.30 -9.50
C LYS A 91 -10.04 -2.21 -8.28
N LEU A 92 -9.97 -1.65 -7.07
CA LEU A 92 -9.82 -2.41 -5.83
C LEU A 92 -11.01 -3.35 -5.57
N ILE A 93 -12.24 -2.92 -5.89
CA ILE A 93 -13.45 -3.75 -5.78
C ILE A 93 -13.39 -4.91 -6.78
N ARG A 94 -13.06 -4.62 -8.04
CA ARG A 94 -12.98 -5.62 -9.12
C ARG A 94 -11.90 -6.67 -8.86
N GLU A 95 -10.78 -6.26 -8.30
CA GLU A 95 -9.66 -7.15 -7.94
C GLU A 95 -9.88 -7.87 -6.60
N ASN A 96 -11.02 -7.63 -5.90
CA ASN A 96 -11.31 -8.15 -4.56
C ASN A 96 -10.22 -7.84 -3.53
N THR A 97 -9.50 -6.72 -3.68
CA THR A 97 -8.38 -6.34 -2.80
C THR A 97 -8.76 -5.32 -1.72
N LEU A 98 -9.98 -4.72 -1.81
CA LEU A 98 -10.41 -3.66 -0.90
C LEU A 98 -10.72 -4.19 0.51
N PHE A 99 -11.33 -5.37 0.63
CA PHE A 99 -11.83 -5.93 1.88
C PHE A 99 -11.18 -7.27 2.25
N THR A 100 -9.95 -7.52 1.81
CA THR A 100 -9.22 -8.79 2.08
C THR A 100 -9.04 -9.07 3.58
N TYR A 101 -9.03 -8.03 4.43
CA TYR A 101 -8.94 -8.18 5.88
C TYR A 101 -10.20 -8.83 6.50
N LEU A 102 -11.33 -8.90 5.78
CA LEU A 102 -12.57 -9.55 6.20
C LEU A 102 -12.63 -11.03 5.79
N ASP A 103 -11.60 -11.55 5.12
CA ASP A 103 -11.57 -12.97 4.74
C ASP A 103 -11.24 -13.85 5.94
N GLU A 104 -11.96 -14.95 6.06
CA GLU A 104 -11.81 -15.90 7.19
C GLU A 104 -10.40 -16.47 7.30
N ALA A 105 -9.73 -16.68 6.18
CA ALA A 105 -8.33 -17.10 6.15
C ALA A 105 -7.38 -16.10 6.84
N MET A 106 -7.77 -14.82 6.91
CA MET A 106 -7.00 -13.77 7.58
C MET A 106 -7.34 -13.64 9.07
N HIS A 107 -8.49 -14.16 9.51
CA HIS A 107 -8.87 -14.14 10.94
C HIS A 107 -7.92 -14.94 11.83
N SER A 108 -7.33 -16.03 11.31
CA SER A 108 -6.32 -16.82 12.02
C SER A 108 -5.06 -16.02 12.38
N PHE A 109 -4.76 -14.96 11.64
CA PHE A 109 -3.60 -14.08 11.85
C PHE A 109 -3.95 -12.76 12.56
N SER A 110 -5.24 -12.55 12.95
CA SER A 110 -5.71 -11.29 13.56
C SER A 110 -5.21 -10.05 12.81
N ALA A 111 -5.30 -10.09 11.47
CA ALA A 111 -4.80 -9.02 10.60
C ALA A 111 -5.67 -7.77 10.79
N PRO A 112 -5.10 -6.65 11.29
CA PRO A 112 -5.87 -5.43 11.47
C PRO A 112 -6.21 -4.79 10.12
N SER A 113 -7.40 -4.21 10.00
CA SER A 113 -7.82 -3.43 8.81
C SER A 113 -6.89 -2.24 8.51
N MET A 114 -6.14 -1.79 9.50
CA MET A 114 -5.24 -0.63 9.42
C MET A 114 -3.85 -0.92 9.98
N ASN A 115 -2.82 -0.60 9.21
CA ASN A 115 -1.41 -0.70 9.61
C ASN A 115 -0.91 0.50 10.43
N ASN A 116 -1.79 1.41 10.87
CA ASN A 116 -1.41 2.63 11.58
C ASN A 116 -0.57 2.39 12.84
N ARG A 117 -0.82 1.29 13.56
CA ARG A 117 -0.01 0.93 14.75
C ARG A 117 1.42 0.59 14.37
N ILE A 118 1.62 -0.08 13.23
CA ILE A 118 2.94 -0.44 12.72
C ILE A 118 3.61 0.81 12.13
N GLU A 119 2.92 1.55 11.27
CA GLU A 119 3.50 2.69 10.56
C GLU A 119 3.74 3.90 11.45
N GLY A 120 2.78 4.26 12.30
CA GLY A 120 2.87 5.44 13.15
C GLY A 120 3.68 5.24 14.42
N ARG A 121 3.69 4.03 14.98
CA ARG A 121 4.40 3.75 16.27
C ARG A 121 5.67 2.95 16.06
N VAL A 122 5.57 1.77 15.46
CA VAL A 122 6.70 0.84 15.33
C VAL A 122 7.71 1.39 14.31
N ASN A 123 7.27 1.71 13.10
CA ASN A 123 8.17 2.19 12.05
C ASN A 123 8.80 3.55 12.38
N ALA A 124 8.08 4.45 13.05
CA ALA A 124 8.65 5.73 13.48
C ALA A 124 9.81 5.53 14.46
N ARG A 125 9.63 4.68 15.47
CA ARG A 125 10.68 4.37 16.46
C ARG A 125 11.84 3.59 15.86
N LEU A 126 11.58 2.64 14.97
CA LEU A 126 12.63 1.93 14.21
C LEU A 126 13.45 2.88 13.34
N ARG A 127 12.81 3.80 12.63
CA ARG A 127 13.50 4.82 11.83
C ARG A 127 14.34 5.77 12.70
N GLU A 128 13.86 6.12 13.86
CA GLU A 128 14.59 6.94 14.83
C GLU A 128 15.81 6.18 15.35
N MET A 129 15.64 4.94 15.78
CA MET A 129 16.73 4.06 16.20
C MET A 129 17.79 3.92 15.11
N LEU A 130 17.38 3.60 13.88
CA LEU A 130 18.30 3.47 12.75
C LEU A 130 18.98 4.79 12.37
N ARG A 131 18.33 5.93 12.58
CA ARG A 131 18.91 7.26 12.38
C ARG A 131 20.01 7.57 13.38
N ASN A 132 19.78 7.19 14.63
CA ASN A 132 20.76 7.38 15.71
C ASN A 132 21.98 6.47 15.54
N HIS A 133 21.85 5.39 14.75
CA HIS A 133 22.91 4.42 14.46
C HIS A 133 23.38 4.43 12.99
N ARG A 134 23.53 5.61 12.40
CA ARG A 134 23.88 5.77 10.96
C ARG A 134 25.20 5.12 10.55
N GLY A 135 26.17 5.04 11.48
CA GLY A 135 27.51 4.46 11.23
C GLY A 135 27.58 2.93 11.25
N LEU A 136 26.47 2.23 11.57
CA LEU A 136 26.46 0.77 11.59
C LEU A 136 26.46 0.17 10.20
N SER A 137 27.16 -0.95 10.04
CA SER A 137 27.04 -1.80 8.82
C SER A 137 25.60 -2.30 8.63
N ILE A 138 25.28 -2.77 7.43
CA ILE A 138 23.92 -3.27 7.11
C ILE A 138 23.56 -4.44 8.04
N GLU A 139 24.48 -5.37 8.27
CA GLU A 139 24.28 -6.52 9.14
C GLU A 139 23.96 -6.09 10.58
N ARG A 140 24.70 -5.13 11.10
CA ARG A 140 24.45 -4.56 12.43
C ARG A 140 23.13 -3.82 12.53
N ARG A 141 22.71 -3.11 11.47
CA ARG A 141 21.38 -2.47 11.41
C ARG A 141 20.26 -3.50 11.45
N ILE A 142 20.41 -4.60 10.70
CA ILE A 142 19.43 -5.69 10.71
C ILE A 142 19.36 -6.31 12.09
N LYS A 143 20.49 -6.62 12.71
CA LYS A 143 20.53 -7.13 14.10
C LYS A 143 19.86 -6.14 15.08
N ALA A 144 20.10 -4.84 14.95
CA ALA A 144 19.47 -3.83 15.77
C ALA A 144 17.94 -3.81 15.61
N VAL A 145 17.43 -4.02 14.38
CA VAL A 145 15.97 -4.15 14.14
C VAL A 145 15.42 -5.41 14.80
N TYR A 146 16.08 -6.57 14.65
CA TYR A 146 15.67 -7.80 15.33
C TYR A 146 15.66 -7.63 16.85
N TRP A 147 16.72 -7.05 17.40
CA TRP A 147 16.84 -6.78 18.81
C TRP A 147 15.72 -5.87 19.33
N TRP A 148 15.45 -4.80 18.60
CA TRP A 148 14.38 -3.87 18.93
C TRP A 148 13.01 -4.57 18.92
N CYS A 149 12.71 -5.39 17.89
CA CYS A 149 11.46 -6.14 17.80
C CYS A 149 11.31 -7.13 18.97
N TYR A 150 12.37 -7.84 19.31
CA TYR A 150 12.36 -8.75 20.46
C TYR A 150 12.06 -8.04 21.78
N MET A 151 12.75 -6.95 22.05
CA MET A 151 12.57 -6.19 23.29
C MET A 151 11.19 -5.54 23.42
N HIS A 152 10.51 -5.30 22.29
CA HIS A 152 9.17 -4.71 22.26
C HIS A 152 8.06 -5.75 21.96
N SER A 153 8.39 -7.03 21.99
CA SER A 153 7.38 -8.10 21.93
C SER A 153 6.62 -8.21 23.26
N PRO A 154 5.36 -8.72 23.23
CA PRO A 154 4.57 -8.86 24.46
C PRO A 154 5.18 -9.79 25.52
N LYS A 155 6.00 -10.73 25.09
CA LYS A 155 6.74 -11.68 25.96
C LYS A 155 8.16 -11.81 25.44
N PRO A 156 9.05 -10.87 25.77
CA PRO A 156 10.44 -10.95 25.33
C PRO A 156 11.11 -12.15 26.01
N LEU A 157 11.90 -12.89 25.23
CA LEU A 157 12.72 -13.98 25.77
C LEU A 157 13.83 -13.40 26.67
N PRO A 158 14.33 -14.18 27.65
CA PRO A 158 15.53 -13.81 28.39
C PRO A 158 16.72 -13.59 27.45
N LEU A 159 17.64 -12.71 27.85
CA LEU A 159 18.82 -12.35 27.04
C LEU A 159 19.61 -13.57 26.54
N SER A 160 19.78 -14.56 27.43
CA SER A 160 20.48 -15.82 27.13
C SER A 160 19.82 -16.63 26.01
N GLU A 161 18.49 -16.56 25.87
CA GLU A 161 17.73 -17.23 24.82
C GLU A 161 17.72 -16.41 23.52
N ILE A 162 17.62 -15.08 23.64
CA ILE A 162 17.66 -14.18 22.48
C ILE A 162 18.97 -14.32 21.73
N ILE A 163 20.10 -14.42 22.43
CA ILE A 163 21.43 -14.59 21.79
C ILE A 163 21.50 -15.87 20.97
N LYS A 164 20.83 -16.95 21.38
CA LYS A 164 20.82 -18.23 20.67
C LYS A 164 20.04 -18.17 19.35
N VAL A 165 18.97 -17.35 19.29
CA VAL A 165 18.09 -17.24 18.11
C VAL A 165 18.43 -16.05 17.21
N MET A 166 19.34 -15.17 17.66
CA MET A 166 19.78 -14.03 16.85
C MET A 166 20.50 -14.46 15.59
N PRO A 167 20.19 -13.86 14.44
CA PRO A 167 20.87 -14.18 13.20
C PRO A 167 22.37 -13.82 13.30
N THR A 168 23.23 -14.71 12.82
CA THR A 168 24.66 -14.45 12.67
C THR A 168 24.95 -13.55 11.47
N ASP A 169 26.13 -12.91 11.43
CA ASP A 169 26.51 -12.10 10.25
C ASP A 169 26.54 -12.95 8.98
N GLN A 170 27.02 -14.19 9.10
CA GLN A 170 27.04 -15.15 7.97
C GLN A 170 25.64 -15.48 7.46
N SER A 171 24.66 -15.72 8.35
CA SER A 171 23.28 -16.02 7.95
C SER A 171 22.62 -14.82 7.27
N ILE A 172 22.89 -13.61 7.74
CA ILE A 172 22.38 -12.38 7.13
C ILE A 172 22.99 -12.18 5.75
N THR A 173 24.31 -12.32 5.62
CA THR A 173 25.02 -12.22 4.34
C THR A 173 24.50 -13.24 3.33
N ALA A 174 24.30 -14.50 3.74
CA ALA A 174 23.75 -15.54 2.89
C ALA A 174 22.32 -15.24 2.41
N ILE A 175 21.47 -14.61 3.24
CA ILE A 175 20.14 -14.16 2.85
C ILE A 175 20.24 -13.04 1.79
N TYR A 176 21.11 -12.06 2.00
CA TYR A 176 21.33 -10.97 1.05
C TYR A 176 21.83 -11.47 -0.31
N GLN A 177 22.79 -12.39 -0.31
CA GLN A 177 23.29 -13.00 -1.54
C GLN A 177 22.16 -13.68 -2.32
N ARG A 178 21.34 -14.50 -1.65
CA ARG A 178 20.18 -15.17 -2.26
C ARG A 178 19.14 -14.17 -2.79
N MET A 179 18.86 -13.10 -2.06
CA MET A 179 17.92 -12.06 -2.51
C MET A 179 18.45 -11.32 -3.73
N ASN A 180 19.74 -10.97 -3.74
CA ASN A 180 20.38 -10.30 -4.87
C ASN A 180 20.42 -11.19 -6.11
N GLU A 181 20.65 -12.48 -5.94
CA GLU A 181 20.65 -13.44 -7.03
C GLU A 181 19.24 -13.65 -7.60
N LYS A 182 18.23 -13.77 -6.73
CA LYS A 182 16.82 -13.80 -7.15
C LYS A 182 16.45 -12.54 -7.91
N HIS A 183 16.81 -11.36 -7.43
CA HIS A 183 16.54 -10.07 -8.09
C HIS A 183 17.27 -9.95 -9.43
N ARG A 184 18.47 -10.50 -9.54
CA ARG A 184 19.23 -10.56 -10.79
C ARG A 184 18.53 -11.48 -11.80
N LEU A 185 18.06 -12.65 -11.36
CA LEU A 185 17.31 -13.58 -12.20
C LEU A 185 15.98 -12.99 -12.65
N GLU A 186 15.24 -12.31 -11.75
CA GLU A 186 13.99 -11.62 -12.09
C GLU A 186 14.19 -10.49 -13.12
N LYS A 187 15.32 -9.78 -13.07
CA LYS A 187 15.68 -8.76 -14.05
C LYS A 187 16.18 -9.32 -15.38
N THR A 188 16.73 -10.54 -15.38
CA THR A 188 17.20 -11.20 -16.61
C THR A 188 16.09 -12.00 -17.31
N LEU A 189 15.04 -12.39 -16.60
CA LEU A 189 13.82 -12.89 -17.21
C LEU A 189 13.02 -11.69 -17.71
N SER A 190 13.22 -11.34 -19.00
CA SER A 190 12.32 -10.39 -19.66
C SER A 190 10.91 -10.98 -19.62
N ILE A 191 10.03 -10.37 -18.84
CA ILE A 191 8.60 -10.67 -18.88
C ILE A 191 8.13 -10.24 -20.27
N TRP A 192 7.66 -11.17 -21.08
CA TRP A 192 7.06 -10.87 -22.38
C TRP A 192 5.98 -9.82 -22.19
N GLY A 193 6.21 -8.61 -22.73
CA GLY A 193 5.30 -7.48 -22.60
C GLY A 193 5.86 -6.26 -21.88
N ASP A 194 6.99 -6.35 -21.21
CA ASP A 194 7.69 -5.16 -20.73
C ASP A 194 8.38 -4.47 -21.90
N ALA A 195 8.05 -3.18 -22.04
CA ALA A 195 8.66 -2.31 -23.03
C ALA A 195 10.19 -2.46 -22.99
N ILE A 196 10.78 -2.63 -24.17
CA ILE A 196 12.21 -2.62 -24.42
C ILE A 196 12.87 -1.57 -23.51
N VAL A 197 13.74 -2.01 -22.60
CA VAL A 197 14.47 -1.09 -21.74
C VAL A 197 15.38 -0.27 -22.66
N TRP A 198 15.20 1.03 -22.68
CA TRP A 198 15.95 1.96 -23.57
C TRP A 198 17.46 1.77 -23.51
N SER A 199 18.00 1.33 -22.37
CA SER A 199 19.42 0.97 -22.21
C SER A 199 19.88 -0.23 -23.05
N ASP A 200 18.97 -1.09 -23.48
CA ASP A 200 19.32 -2.27 -24.28
C ASP A 200 19.33 -1.98 -25.77
N LEU A 201 18.56 -0.96 -26.21
CA LEU A 201 18.59 -0.45 -27.59
C LEU A 201 19.93 0.26 -27.94
N HIS A 202 20.56 0.91 -26.98
CA HIS A 202 21.86 1.60 -27.21
C HIS A 202 23.08 0.70 -27.18
N LYS A 203 22.93 -0.60 -26.88
CA LYS A 203 24.04 -1.57 -26.91
C LYS A 203 24.17 -2.34 -28.21
N MET A 204 23.26 -2.12 -29.17
CA MET A 204 23.28 -2.82 -30.47
C MET A 204 24.07 -2.11 -31.57
N ASP A 205 24.60 -0.90 -31.28
CA ASP A 205 25.43 -0.14 -32.22
C ASP A 205 26.90 -0.04 -31.73
N LYS A 206 27.60 -1.19 -31.64
CA LYS A 206 29.08 -1.25 -31.63
C LYS A 206 29.56 -2.55 -32.21
#